data_69f911cea3d7c2583f881c45d01062ee
#
_entry.id   69f911cea3d7c2583f881c45d01062ee
#
_cell.length_a   1.000
_cell.length_b   1.000
_cell.length_c   1.000
_cell.angle_alpha   90.00
_cell.angle_beta   90.00
_cell.angle_gamma   90.00
#
_symmetry.space_group_name_H-M   'P 1'
#
loop_
_entity.id
_entity.type
_entity.pdbx_description
1 polymer ?
#
loop_
_entity_poly.entity_id
_entity_poly.type
_entity_poly.pdbx_seq_one_letter_code
_entity_poly.pdbx_strand_id
1 'polypeptide(L)'
;IVMPDKIMPGPVSECGNVREAVCIHTRKIYDSCRDKDCIEDLRFYPTQSSQCAIDRAVSIRAGQAELLYVYIDVEPIGFNRGFFTVDVRYFYRVTADAFVGAARPVQVCGLCVFDKRVILFGSEGGAKVFTSGTCMNSMDAGSIEKSNLPCAVVTAVDPIVLDTKLVDACERRCCDCDICESPNCVGQCCPGELTMGDNCCRRVLVTLGQFSIIRLERDSQLLMPVFDYCMPEEDCSAGCGCGCGTDPCELFRGIAFPVNEFFPPNALEKKCDYEGVKCCCCSKR
;
A
#
# COMPACT_ATOMS: atom_id res chain seq x y z
N ILE A 1 23.76 -15.49 -19.69
CA ILE A 1 22.36 -15.90 -19.39
C ILE A 1 22.03 -16.97 -20.39
N VAL A 2 21.98 -18.22 -19.93
CA VAL A 2 21.55 -19.36 -20.76
C VAL A 2 20.03 -19.22 -20.87
N MET A 3 19.53 -19.01 -22.10
CA MET A 3 18.08 -19.07 -22.34
C MET A 3 17.63 -20.51 -22.09
N PRO A 4 16.60 -20.74 -21.25
CA PRO A 4 16.04 -22.06 -21.10
C PRO A 4 15.43 -22.53 -22.44
N ASP A 5 15.56 -23.81 -22.71
CA ASP A 5 15.01 -24.46 -23.90
C ASP A 5 13.53 -24.09 -24.09
N LYS A 6 13.16 -23.89 -25.37
CA LYS A 6 11.78 -23.56 -25.76
C LYS A 6 10.83 -24.67 -25.29
N ILE A 7 10.08 -24.39 -24.22
CA ILE A 7 8.98 -25.26 -23.79
C ILE A 7 7.81 -25.03 -24.75
N MET A 8 7.35 -26.09 -25.40
CA MET A 8 6.19 -26.07 -26.29
C MET A 8 4.91 -26.37 -25.51
N PRO A 9 3.76 -25.76 -25.88
CA PRO A 9 2.48 -26.12 -25.29
C PRO A 9 2.18 -27.61 -25.47
N GLY A 10 1.78 -28.29 -24.41
CA GLY A 10 1.45 -29.71 -24.44
C GLY A 10 1.50 -30.36 -23.07
N PRO A 11 1.18 -31.67 -22.97
CA PRO A 11 1.24 -32.38 -21.71
C PRO A 11 2.67 -32.44 -21.17
N VAL A 12 2.83 -32.11 -19.88
CA VAL A 12 4.13 -32.14 -19.19
C VAL A 12 4.27 -33.49 -18.49
N SER A 13 5.19 -34.32 -18.99
CA SER A 13 5.36 -35.69 -18.53
C SER A 13 6.22 -35.88 -17.26
N GLU A 14 6.93 -34.84 -16.79
CA GLU A 14 7.92 -34.98 -15.72
C GLU A 14 7.56 -34.28 -14.39
N CYS A 15 6.47 -33.48 -14.33
CA CYS A 15 5.98 -32.90 -13.06
C CYS A 15 4.74 -33.66 -12.62
N GLY A 16 4.86 -34.46 -11.59
CA GLY A 16 3.88 -35.46 -11.14
C GLY A 16 2.44 -35.00 -10.87
N ASN A 17 2.08 -33.70 -11.11
CA ASN A 17 0.73 -33.16 -10.94
C ASN A 17 0.30 -32.14 -12.00
N VAL A 18 1.12 -31.85 -13.00
CA VAL A 18 0.74 -30.89 -14.07
C VAL A 18 0.20 -31.69 -15.26
N ARG A 19 -1.10 -31.57 -15.53
CA ARG A 19 -1.75 -32.31 -16.64
C ARG A 19 -1.58 -31.64 -18.00
N GLU A 20 -1.45 -30.33 -18.04
CA GLU A 20 -1.37 -29.55 -19.27
C GLU A 20 -0.67 -28.22 -19.05
N ALA A 21 0.15 -27.80 -20.00
CA ALA A 21 0.72 -26.45 -20.06
C ALA A 21 0.01 -25.65 -21.16
N VAL A 22 -0.61 -24.54 -20.77
CA VAL A 22 -1.33 -23.66 -21.72
C VAL A 22 -0.68 -22.28 -21.79
N CYS A 23 -0.77 -21.64 -22.96
CA CYS A 23 -0.37 -20.24 -23.09
C CYS A 23 -1.47 -19.36 -22.52
N ILE A 24 -1.12 -18.57 -21.52
CA ILE A 24 -2.02 -17.59 -20.95
C ILE A 24 -1.50 -16.19 -21.20
N HIS A 25 -2.40 -15.24 -21.40
CA HIS A 25 -2.10 -13.81 -21.37
C HIS A 25 -2.38 -13.30 -19.98
N THR A 26 -1.35 -12.78 -19.31
CA THR A 26 -1.44 -12.31 -17.93
C THR A 26 -0.49 -11.16 -17.68
N ARG A 27 -0.61 -10.52 -16.56
CA ARG A 27 0.40 -9.58 -16.06
C ARG A 27 1.50 -10.31 -15.32
N LYS A 28 2.71 -10.18 -15.83
CA LYS A 28 3.91 -10.72 -15.18
C LYS A 28 4.47 -9.66 -14.25
N ILE A 29 4.71 -10.06 -13.01
CA ILE A 29 5.45 -9.25 -12.04
C ILE A 29 6.93 -9.33 -12.40
N TYR A 30 7.57 -8.17 -12.60
CA TYR A 30 9.00 -8.06 -12.89
C TYR A 30 9.81 -7.86 -11.64
N ASP A 31 9.27 -7.06 -10.72
CA ASP A 31 9.89 -6.79 -9.43
C ASP A 31 8.82 -6.36 -8.42
N SER A 32 9.11 -6.55 -7.14
CA SER A 32 8.18 -6.20 -6.08
C SER A 32 8.91 -6.04 -4.76
N CYS A 33 8.43 -5.12 -3.95
CA CYS A 33 8.88 -4.97 -2.57
C CYS A 33 7.70 -5.03 -1.61
N ARG A 34 7.94 -5.53 -0.43
CA ARG A 34 7.04 -5.44 0.71
C ARG A 34 7.51 -4.35 1.65
N ASP A 35 6.58 -3.55 2.12
CA ASP A 35 6.86 -2.44 2.99
C ASP A 35 6.18 -2.60 4.34
N LYS A 36 6.94 -2.26 5.37
CA LYS A 36 6.48 -2.16 6.75
C LYS A 36 6.95 -0.83 7.30
N ASP A 37 6.21 0.22 6.98
CA ASP A 37 6.59 1.59 7.32
C ASP A 37 6.03 1.99 8.67
N CYS A 38 6.90 2.48 9.55
CA CYS A 38 6.50 3.28 10.69
C CYS A 38 6.65 4.75 10.32
N ILE A 39 5.53 5.44 10.16
CA ILE A 39 5.46 6.80 9.68
C ILE A 39 5.25 7.70 10.90
N GLU A 40 6.33 8.31 11.35
CA GLU A 40 6.33 9.14 12.56
C GLU A 40 5.85 10.55 12.28
N ASP A 41 5.12 11.11 13.22
CA ASP A 41 4.76 12.53 13.30
C ASP A 41 4.12 13.09 12.01
N LEU A 42 3.28 12.29 11.35
CA LEU A 42 2.47 12.76 10.22
C LEU A 42 1.58 13.93 10.65
N ARG A 43 1.57 14.97 9.84
CA ARG A 43 0.68 16.09 10.05
C ARG A 43 -0.77 15.68 9.85
N PHE A 44 -1.60 15.94 10.85
CA PHE A 44 -3.04 15.77 10.80
C PHE A 44 -3.69 17.06 10.36
N TYR A 45 -4.49 17.01 9.30
CA TYR A 45 -5.24 18.11 8.74
C TYR A 45 -6.72 17.95 9.11
N PRO A 46 -7.19 18.60 10.18
CA PRO A 46 -8.54 18.41 10.68
C PRO A 46 -9.59 19.12 9.82
N THR A 47 -10.84 18.76 10.00
CA THR A 47 -11.95 19.61 9.58
C THR A 47 -12.01 20.86 10.44
N GLN A 48 -12.67 21.93 9.96
CA GLN A 48 -12.79 23.19 10.69
C GLN A 48 -13.42 23.01 12.08
N SER A 49 -14.45 22.17 12.18
CA SER A 49 -15.09 21.84 13.47
C SER A 49 -14.16 21.07 14.39
N SER A 50 -13.37 20.15 13.86
CA SER A 50 -12.37 19.38 14.60
C SER A 50 -11.23 20.27 15.11
N GLN A 51 -10.78 21.26 14.33
CA GLN A 51 -9.74 22.22 14.75
C GLN A 51 -10.18 23.02 15.97
N CYS A 52 -11.43 23.49 16.00
CA CYS A 52 -11.97 24.21 17.16
C CYS A 52 -11.98 23.36 18.44
N ALA A 53 -12.13 22.06 18.34
CA ALA A 53 -12.02 21.14 19.47
C ALA A 53 -10.55 20.91 19.86
N ILE A 54 -9.65 20.74 18.89
CA ILE A 54 -8.20 20.57 19.10
C ILE A 54 -7.57 21.75 19.81
N ASP A 55 -7.91 22.99 19.42
CA ASP A 55 -7.36 24.20 20.04
C ASP A 55 -7.70 24.33 21.52
N ARG A 56 -8.79 23.71 21.98
CA ARG A 56 -9.23 23.68 23.39
C ARG A 56 -8.86 22.41 24.10
N ALA A 57 -8.36 21.40 23.39
CA ALA A 57 -8.07 20.09 23.98
C ALA A 57 -6.85 20.17 24.91
N VAL A 58 -6.93 19.48 26.05
CA VAL A 58 -5.79 19.29 26.97
C VAL A 58 -4.95 18.09 26.54
N SER A 59 -5.60 17.08 25.97
CA SER A 59 -4.95 15.88 25.45
C SER A 59 -5.77 15.31 24.30
N ILE A 60 -5.12 14.45 23.51
CA ILE A 60 -5.74 13.73 22.41
C ILE A 60 -5.41 12.25 22.55
N ARG A 61 -6.34 11.40 22.14
CA ARG A 61 -6.17 9.95 22.13
C ARG A 61 -6.39 9.41 20.73
N ALA A 62 -5.53 8.49 20.32
CA ALA A 62 -5.64 7.76 19.07
C ALA A 62 -6.99 7.07 18.93
N GLY A 63 -7.59 7.20 17.75
CA GLY A 63 -8.78 6.50 17.31
C GLY A 63 -8.45 5.49 16.21
N GLN A 64 -9.07 5.64 15.06
CA GLN A 64 -8.90 4.76 13.90
C GLN A 64 -8.32 5.52 12.73
N ALA A 65 -7.59 4.80 11.88
CA ALA A 65 -7.13 5.29 10.59
C ALA A 65 -7.62 4.36 9.48
N GLU A 66 -7.97 4.94 8.34
CA GLU A 66 -8.46 4.25 7.15
C GLU A 66 -7.71 4.78 5.93
N LEU A 67 -7.27 3.88 5.07
CA LEU A 67 -6.64 4.25 3.80
C LEU A 67 -7.73 4.58 2.78
N LEU A 68 -7.83 5.85 2.39
CA LEU A 68 -8.86 6.32 1.47
C LEU A 68 -8.47 6.16 0.01
N TYR A 69 -7.21 6.50 -0.30
CA TYR A 69 -6.74 6.57 -1.68
C TYR A 69 -5.24 6.45 -1.74
N VAL A 70 -4.74 5.92 -2.86
CA VAL A 70 -3.32 5.88 -3.19
C VAL A 70 -3.12 6.44 -4.60
N TYR A 71 -2.33 7.50 -4.70
CA TYR A 71 -1.86 8.01 -5.98
C TYR A 71 -0.52 7.35 -6.30
N ILE A 72 -0.34 6.93 -7.56
CA ILE A 72 0.85 6.21 -8.00
C ILE A 72 1.33 6.85 -9.29
N ASP A 73 2.61 7.19 -9.33
CA ASP A 73 3.30 7.62 -10.53
C ASP A 73 4.52 6.75 -10.81
N VAL A 74 4.83 6.54 -12.10
CA VAL A 74 5.91 5.66 -12.53
C VAL A 74 6.74 6.36 -13.59
N GLU A 75 8.02 6.60 -13.29
CA GLU A 75 8.95 7.26 -14.18
C GLU A 75 10.19 6.38 -14.49
N PRO A 76 10.62 6.31 -15.76
CA PRO A 76 11.85 5.60 -16.11
C PRO A 76 13.09 6.34 -15.63
N ILE A 77 14.08 5.62 -15.09
CA ILE A 77 15.36 6.18 -14.70
C ILE A 77 16.29 6.27 -15.92
N GLY A 78 16.57 7.50 -16.39
CA GLY A 78 17.27 7.74 -17.66
C GLY A 78 18.67 7.13 -17.78
N PHE A 79 19.41 7.00 -16.67
CA PHE A 79 20.77 6.44 -16.64
C PHE A 79 20.86 4.99 -16.17
N ASN A 80 19.74 4.41 -15.71
CA ASN A 80 19.67 3.00 -15.29
C ASN A 80 18.51 2.30 -16.04
N ARG A 81 18.84 1.77 -17.22
CA ARG A 81 17.85 1.18 -18.11
C ARG A 81 17.13 0.01 -17.47
N GLY A 82 15.83 -0.05 -17.65
CA GLY A 82 14.96 -1.08 -17.12
C GLY A 82 14.54 -0.85 -15.66
N PHE A 83 15.07 0.16 -14.98
CA PHE A 83 14.63 0.57 -13.65
C PHE A 83 13.69 1.77 -13.73
N PHE A 84 12.74 1.79 -12.81
CA PHE A 84 11.71 2.81 -12.71
C PHE A 84 11.60 3.30 -11.28
N THR A 85 11.41 4.60 -11.14
CA THR A 85 10.97 5.21 -9.88
C THR A 85 9.47 5.05 -9.78
N VAL A 86 9.00 4.59 -8.65
CA VAL A 86 7.57 4.51 -8.30
C VAL A 86 7.34 5.46 -7.15
N ASP A 87 6.63 6.54 -7.42
CA ASP A 87 6.20 7.51 -6.43
C ASP A 87 4.78 7.17 -5.97
N VAL A 88 4.63 6.97 -4.67
CA VAL A 88 3.36 6.57 -4.06
C VAL A 88 2.97 7.57 -3.01
N ARG A 89 1.76 8.14 -3.15
CA ARG A 89 1.18 9.06 -2.17
C ARG A 89 -0.07 8.43 -1.56
N TYR A 90 -0.03 8.21 -0.25
CA TYR A 90 -1.11 7.62 0.54
C TYR A 90 -1.93 8.70 1.22
N PHE A 91 -3.26 8.57 1.20
CA PHE A 91 -4.20 9.46 1.86
C PHE A 91 -4.99 8.70 2.91
N TYR A 92 -4.86 9.12 4.17
CA TYR A 92 -5.49 8.46 5.30
C TYR A 92 -6.53 9.36 5.95
N ARG A 93 -7.72 8.81 6.21
CA ARG A 93 -8.68 9.42 7.14
C ARG A 93 -8.32 8.95 8.54
N VAL A 94 -8.10 9.89 9.45
CA VAL A 94 -7.80 9.58 10.84
C VAL A 94 -8.87 10.20 11.73
N THR A 95 -9.32 9.42 12.73
CA THR A 95 -10.20 9.89 13.80
C THR A 95 -9.48 9.80 15.13
N ALA A 96 -9.75 10.73 16.03
CA ALA A 96 -9.19 10.74 17.38
C ALA A 96 -10.19 11.37 18.36
N ASP A 97 -9.98 11.14 19.65
CA ASP A 97 -10.78 11.70 20.72
C ASP A 97 -10.02 12.86 21.37
N ALA A 98 -10.55 14.07 21.27
CA ALA A 98 -10.03 15.26 21.90
C ALA A 98 -10.67 15.47 23.28
N PHE A 99 -9.86 15.58 24.33
CA PHE A 99 -10.32 15.79 25.70
C PHE A 99 -10.26 17.27 26.04
N VAL A 100 -11.43 17.88 26.20
CA VAL A 100 -11.61 19.29 26.55
C VAL A 100 -12.10 19.39 27.98
N GLY A 101 -11.17 19.54 28.95
CA GLY A 101 -11.48 19.60 30.37
C GLY A 101 -12.09 18.28 30.89
N ALA A 102 -13.08 18.39 31.81
CA ALA A 102 -13.76 17.23 32.41
C ALA A 102 -15.00 16.73 31.60
N ALA A 103 -15.22 17.27 30.41
CA ALA A 103 -16.33 16.91 29.55
C ALA A 103 -16.08 15.57 28.84
N ARG A 104 -17.11 15.02 28.20
CA ARG A 104 -16.95 13.86 27.31
C ARG A 104 -15.98 14.21 26.18
N PRO A 105 -15.12 13.26 25.75
CA PRO A 105 -14.22 13.50 24.62
C PRO A 105 -15.03 13.86 23.36
N VAL A 106 -14.48 14.77 22.59
CA VAL A 106 -15.03 15.18 21.27
C VAL A 106 -14.27 14.41 20.22
N GLN A 107 -14.99 13.66 19.41
CA GLN A 107 -14.39 12.99 18.26
C GLN A 107 -13.98 14.02 17.21
N VAL A 108 -12.73 13.95 16.78
CA VAL A 108 -12.15 14.79 15.72
C VAL A 108 -11.81 13.92 14.53
N CYS A 109 -11.96 14.48 13.33
CA CYS A 109 -11.68 13.82 12.07
C CYS A 109 -10.81 14.71 11.18
N GLY A 110 -9.90 14.10 10.46
CA GLY A 110 -9.02 14.79 9.52
C GLY A 110 -8.27 13.83 8.60
N LEU A 111 -7.43 14.41 7.78
CA LEU A 111 -6.64 13.75 6.75
C LEU A 111 -5.16 13.75 7.14
N CYS A 112 -4.46 12.66 6.83
CA CYS A 112 -2.99 12.58 6.82
C CYS A 112 -2.52 12.15 5.44
N VAL A 113 -1.34 12.63 5.02
CA VAL A 113 -0.74 12.30 3.73
C VAL A 113 0.67 11.79 3.95
N PHE A 114 1.03 10.74 3.24
CA PHE A 114 2.38 10.17 3.27
C PHE A 114 2.88 9.91 1.86
N ASP A 115 4.08 10.38 1.57
CA ASP A 115 4.76 10.19 0.30
C ASP A 115 5.89 9.18 0.45
N LYS A 116 5.97 8.25 -0.50
CA LYS A 116 7.01 7.24 -0.56
C LYS A 116 7.53 7.10 -1.98
N ARG A 117 8.84 6.90 -2.10
CA ARG A 117 9.51 6.61 -3.37
C ARG A 117 10.26 5.30 -3.26
N VAL A 118 10.06 4.40 -4.22
CA VAL A 118 10.82 3.16 -4.37
C VAL A 118 11.36 3.05 -5.79
N ILE A 119 12.43 2.26 -5.96
CA ILE A 119 13.02 1.97 -7.26
C ILE A 119 12.86 0.48 -7.51
N LEU A 120 12.19 0.12 -8.60
CA LEU A 120 11.95 -1.28 -8.97
C LEU A 120 12.40 -1.54 -10.40
N PHE A 121 12.74 -2.80 -10.68
CA PHE A 121 13.09 -3.26 -12.01
C PHE A 121 11.83 -3.60 -12.82
N GLY A 122 11.58 -2.88 -13.90
CA GLY A 122 10.42 -3.10 -14.80
C GLY A 122 10.80 -3.60 -16.20
N SER A 123 12.09 -3.96 -16.40
CA SER A 123 12.68 -4.37 -17.69
C SER A 123 12.64 -3.29 -18.78
N GLU A 124 13.51 -3.46 -19.76
CA GLU A 124 13.52 -2.64 -20.97
C GLU A 124 12.45 -3.15 -21.95
N GLY A 125 11.82 -2.26 -22.67
CA GLY A 125 10.86 -2.58 -23.71
C GLY A 125 9.77 -1.53 -23.77
N GLY A 126 9.50 -1.02 -24.96
CA GLY A 126 8.51 0.00 -25.24
C GLY A 126 7.64 -0.41 -26.42
N ALA A 127 7.17 -1.66 -26.45
CA ALA A 127 6.26 -2.10 -27.49
C ALA A 127 4.91 -1.36 -27.34
N LYS A 128 4.35 -0.97 -28.48
CA LYS A 128 3.02 -0.39 -28.55
C LYS A 128 2.01 -1.51 -28.78
N VAL A 129 0.91 -1.49 -28.04
CA VAL A 129 -0.15 -2.50 -28.14
C VAL A 129 -1.39 -1.87 -28.75
N PHE A 130 -1.82 -2.42 -29.87
CA PHE A 130 -3.04 -2.02 -30.55
C PHE A 130 -4.05 -3.16 -30.44
N THR A 131 -5.29 -2.84 -30.11
CA THR A 131 -6.37 -3.83 -29.99
C THR A 131 -7.52 -3.47 -30.91
N SER A 132 -8.15 -4.47 -31.51
CA SER A 132 -9.34 -4.31 -32.36
C SER A 132 -10.64 -4.06 -31.56
N GLY A 133 -10.52 -3.87 -30.23
CA GLY A 133 -11.66 -3.71 -29.34
C GLY A 133 -12.39 -2.39 -29.55
N THR A 134 -13.68 -2.47 -29.76
CA THR A 134 -14.60 -1.37 -30.01
C THR A 134 -14.85 -0.56 -28.73
N CYS A 135 -14.27 0.61 -28.61
CA CYS A 135 -14.81 1.63 -27.71
C CYS A 135 -16.02 2.26 -28.38
N MET A 136 -17.21 1.82 -28.04
CA MET A 136 -18.48 2.22 -28.68
C MET A 136 -18.90 3.67 -28.48
N ASN A 137 -18.12 4.56 -27.84
CA ASN A 137 -18.61 5.89 -27.46
C ASN A 137 -17.65 7.06 -27.66
N SER A 138 -16.74 7.03 -28.61
CA SER A 138 -16.11 8.28 -29.04
C SER A 138 -15.99 8.33 -30.56
N MET A 139 -16.53 9.38 -31.16
CA MET A 139 -16.43 9.67 -32.60
C MET A 139 -15.00 9.96 -33.07
N ASP A 140 -14.06 10.07 -32.16
CA ASP A 140 -12.61 10.10 -32.38
C ASP A 140 -11.99 8.79 -31.88
N ALA A 141 -12.35 7.68 -32.50
CA ALA A 141 -11.68 6.40 -32.29
C ALA A 141 -10.27 6.36 -32.91
N GLY A 142 -9.45 7.32 -32.58
CA GLY A 142 -8.00 7.15 -32.61
C GLY A 142 -7.70 6.03 -31.61
N SER A 143 -7.21 4.89 -32.09
CA SER A 143 -6.80 3.76 -31.28
C SER A 143 -6.05 4.28 -30.06
N ILE A 144 -6.63 4.10 -28.86
CA ILE A 144 -5.92 4.46 -27.63
C ILE A 144 -4.70 3.55 -27.56
N GLU A 145 -3.56 4.14 -27.89
CA GLU A 145 -2.28 3.46 -27.88
C GLU A 145 -1.97 3.06 -26.45
N LYS A 146 -2.09 1.76 -26.15
CA LYS A 146 -1.60 1.22 -24.88
C LYS A 146 -0.12 0.94 -25.04
N SER A 147 0.67 1.59 -24.23
CA SER A 147 2.08 1.24 -24.11
C SER A 147 2.24 0.00 -23.25
N ASN A 148 3.13 -0.92 -23.63
CA ASN A 148 3.55 -2.04 -22.78
C ASN A 148 4.63 -1.57 -21.76
N LEU A 149 4.53 -0.33 -21.27
CA LEU A 149 5.33 0.14 -20.16
C LEU A 149 4.89 -0.55 -18.87
N PRO A 150 5.79 -0.67 -17.89
CA PRO A 150 5.40 -1.26 -16.61
C PRO A 150 4.33 -0.41 -15.93
N CYS A 151 3.38 -1.10 -15.34
CA CYS A 151 2.34 -0.53 -14.50
C CYS A 151 2.67 -0.85 -13.04
N ALA A 152 2.71 0.15 -12.17
CA ALA A 152 2.86 -0.08 -10.75
C ALA A 152 1.50 -0.40 -10.13
N VAL A 153 1.51 -1.38 -9.24
CA VAL A 153 0.35 -1.79 -8.45
C VAL A 153 0.75 -1.76 -6.98
N VAL A 154 -0.03 -1.05 -6.18
CA VAL A 154 0.13 -0.98 -4.72
C VAL A 154 -1.03 -1.72 -4.07
N THR A 155 -0.71 -2.69 -3.24
CA THR A 155 -1.66 -3.40 -2.38
C THR A 155 -1.34 -3.02 -0.94
N ALA A 156 -2.29 -2.47 -0.22
CA ALA A 156 -2.09 -2.00 1.14
C ALA A 156 -3.30 -2.34 2.01
N VAL A 157 -3.09 -2.50 3.30
CA VAL A 157 -4.14 -2.65 4.31
C VAL A 157 -4.34 -1.33 5.04
N ASP A 158 -5.43 -1.17 5.78
CA ASP A 158 -5.65 -0.01 6.62
C ASP A 158 -4.51 0.13 7.64
N PRO A 159 -4.02 1.36 7.89
CA PRO A 159 -2.91 1.58 8.79
C PRO A 159 -3.32 1.42 10.26
N ILE A 160 -2.34 1.09 11.08
CA ILE A 160 -2.49 1.02 12.53
C ILE A 160 -2.08 2.36 13.13
N VAL A 161 -2.94 2.98 13.93
CA VAL A 161 -2.56 4.18 14.69
C VAL A 161 -1.71 3.75 15.88
N LEU A 162 -0.47 4.20 15.92
CA LEU A 162 0.51 3.83 16.94
C LEU A 162 0.59 4.87 18.05
N ASP A 163 0.58 6.16 17.68
CA ASP A 163 0.65 7.27 18.63
C ASP A 163 -0.04 8.53 18.09
N THR A 164 -0.42 9.42 18.99
CA THR A 164 -0.92 10.77 18.67
C THR A 164 -0.36 11.78 19.64
N LYS A 165 0.17 12.87 19.12
CA LYS A 165 0.75 13.98 19.92
C LYS A 165 0.00 15.26 19.67
N LEU A 166 -0.30 15.99 20.73
CA LEU A 166 -0.82 17.36 20.65
C LEU A 166 0.36 18.31 20.88
N VAL A 167 0.63 19.17 19.91
CA VAL A 167 1.73 20.12 19.96
C VAL A 167 1.22 21.54 19.79
N ASP A 168 1.85 22.49 20.46
CA ASP A 168 1.55 23.91 20.26
C ASP A 168 2.11 24.39 18.92
N ALA A 169 1.31 25.13 18.18
CA ALA A 169 1.64 25.58 16.82
C ALA A 169 2.61 26.79 16.79
N CYS A 170 3.35 27.03 17.87
CA CYS A 170 4.30 28.15 17.96
C CYS A 170 5.45 28.01 16.96
N GLU A 171 5.57 28.98 16.06
CA GLU A 171 6.79 29.52 15.43
C GLU A 171 7.47 28.76 14.27
N ARG A 172 7.01 27.64 13.78
CA ARG A 172 7.55 27.14 12.50
C ARG A 172 6.51 27.31 11.40
N ARG A 173 6.73 28.31 10.54
CA ARG A 173 6.11 28.39 9.22
C ARG A 173 6.61 27.21 8.39
N CYS A 174 6.00 26.05 8.55
CA CYS A 174 6.16 24.95 7.61
C CYS A 174 5.20 25.21 6.45
N CYS A 175 5.74 25.70 5.34
CA CYS A 175 5.00 25.91 4.08
C CYS A 175 4.82 24.60 3.31
N ASP A 176 4.74 23.45 3.97
CA ASP A 176 4.54 22.17 3.31
C ASP A 176 3.03 21.93 3.15
N CYS A 177 2.51 22.43 2.02
CA CYS A 177 1.11 22.25 1.61
C CYS A 177 0.93 20.91 0.89
N ASP A 178 1.20 19.80 1.54
CA ASP A 178 1.05 18.45 0.97
C ASP A 178 -0.40 18.11 0.54
N ILE A 179 -1.35 18.90 1.04
CA ILE A 179 -2.79 18.72 0.76
C ILE A 179 -3.28 19.47 -0.49
N CYS A 180 -2.55 20.47 -0.99
CA CYS A 180 -3.01 21.28 -2.12
C CYS A 180 -3.26 20.47 -3.40
N GLU A 181 -2.67 19.27 -3.51
CA GLU A 181 -2.81 18.36 -4.65
C GLU A 181 -3.68 17.13 -4.34
N SER A 182 -4.51 17.21 -3.29
CA SER A 182 -5.38 16.06 -2.97
C SER A 182 -6.50 15.90 -3.99
N PRO A 183 -6.79 14.66 -4.43
CA PRO A 183 -7.93 14.39 -5.30
C PRO A 183 -9.25 14.83 -4.64
N ASN A 184 -10.18 15.36 -5.44
CA ASN A 184 -11.49 15.83 -4.94
C ASN A 184 -12.26 14.74 -4.18
N CYS A 185 -12.09 13.46 -4.53
CA CYS A 185 -12.71 12.35 -3.84
C CYS A 185 -12.22 12.19 -2.39
N VAL A 186 -10.98 12.56 -2.09
CA VAL A 186 -10.40 12.48 -0.75
C VAL A 186 -10.93 13.59 0.16
N GLY A 187 -11.08 14.82 -0.38
CA GLY A 187 -11.62 15.96 0.37
C GLY A 187 -13.08 15.75 0.83
N GLN A 188 -13.85 14.93 0.11
CA GLN A 188 -15.24 14.62 0.44
C GLN A 188 -15.41 13.52 1.50
N CYS A 189 -14.34 12.80 1.84
CA CYS A 189 -14.41 11.68 2.80
C CYS A 189 -14.45 12.13 4.27
N CYS A 190 -14.15 13.39 4.56
CA CYS A 190 -14.28 13.97 5.89
C CYS A 190 -15.54 14.82 5.98
N PRO A 191 -16.31 14.74 7.09
CA PRO A 191 -17.52 15.55 7.28
C PRO A 191 -17.14 17.01 7.53
N GLY A 192 -17.10 17.82 6.49
CA GLY A 192 -16.78 19.26 6.55
C GLY A 192 -15.52 19.64 5.80
N GLU A 193 -15.26 20.94 5.74
CA GLU A 193 -14.12 21.51 5.06
C GLU A 193 -12.81 21.29 5.86
N LEU A 194 -11.77 20.81 5.20
CA LEU A 194 -10.46 20.61 5.80
C LEU A 194 -9.75 21.97 6.01
N THR A 195 -9.08 22.12 7.15
CA THR A 195 -8.28 23.31 7.43
C THR A 195 -6.83 23.10 7.07
N MET A 196 -6.24 24.05 6.35
CA MET A 196 -4.79 24.07 6.07
C MET A 196 -3.95 24.44 7.31
N GLY A 197 -4.60 24.89 8.37
CA GLY A 197 -4.00 25.07 9.69
C GLY A 197 -3.01 26.22 9.85
N ASP A 198 -3.12 27.28 9.02
CA ASP A 198 -2.19 28.42 9.09
C ASP A 198 -2.42 29.32 10.31
N ASN A 199 -3.61 29.27 10.92
CA ASN A 199 -4.01 30.08 12.08
C ASN A 199 -4.38 29.24 13.31
N CYS A 200 -3.96 27.97 13.42
CA CYS A 200 -4.28 27.13 14.56
C CYS A 200 -3.31 27.36 15.73
N CYS A 201 -3.82 27.33 16.96
CA CYS A 201 -3.01 27.38 18.17
C CYS A 201 -2.35 26.04 18.47
N ARG A 202 -2.97 24.96 18.07
CA ARG A 202 -2.50 23.58 18.32
C ARG A 202 -2.60 22.72 17.08
N ARG A 203 -1.66 21.79 16.98
CA ARG A 203 -1.59 20.79 15.90
C ARG A 203 -1.58 19.38 16.48
N VAL A 204 -2.08 18.46 15.72
CA VAL A 204 -2.01 17.03 16.02
C VAL A 204 -1.01 16.38 15.06
N LEU A 205 -0.12 15.60 15.63
CA LEU A 205 0.78 14.72 14.90
C LEU A 205 0.35 13.28 15.17
N VAL A 206 0.37 12.45 14.14
CA VAL A 206 -0.06 11.05 14.20
C VAL A 206 1.07 10.15 13.72
N THR A 207 1.34 9.09 14.46
CA THR A 207 2.27 8.03 14.04
C THR A 207 1.47 6.83 13.56
N LEU A 208 1.71 6.41 12.32
CA LEU A 208 1.00 5.31 11.67
C LEU A 208 1.96 4.17 11.34
N GLY A 209 1.49 2.93 11.51
CA GLY A 209 2.12 1.74 10.99
C GLY A 209 1.40 1.26 9.73
N GLN A 210 2.08 1.22 8.58
CA GLN A 210 1.52 0.83 7.30
C GLN A 210 2.19 -0.43 6.76
N PHE A 211 1.39 -1.39 6.30
CA PHE A 211 1.85 -2.51 5.49
C PHE A 211 1.41 -2.33 4.05
N SER A 212 2.34 -2.50 3.12
CA SER A 212 2.04 -2.46 1.69
C SER A 212 2.93 -3.40 0.89
N ILE A 213 2.47 -3.73 -0.32
CA ILE A 213 3.24 -4.42 -1.35
C ILE A 213 3.18 -3.55 -2.60
N ILE A 214 4.33 -3.16 -3.10
CA ILE A 214 4.48 -2.39 -4.34
C ILE A 214 5.13 -3.30 -5.37
N ARG A 215 4.54 -3.41 -6.56
CA ARG A 215 5.04 -4.25 -7.64
C ARG A 215 4.93 -3.58 -8.99
N LEU A 216 5.87 -3.89 -9.88
CA LEU A 216 5.84 -3.53 -11.28
C LEU A 216 5.39 -4.72 -12.13
N GLU A 217 4.36 -4.50 -12.93
CA GLU A 217 3.74 -5.50 -13.78
C GLU A 217 3.78 -5.07 -15.26
N ARG A 218 3.90 -6.05 -16.16
CA ARG A 218 3.69 -5.87 -17.60
C ARG A 218 2.83 -7.00 -18.16
N ASP A 219 2.09 -6.70 -19.20
CA ASP A 219 1.38 -7.73 -19.97
C ASP A 219 2.38 -8.70 -20.63
N SER A 220 2.15 -9.98 -20.46
CA SER A 220 3.01 -11.04 -20.94
C SER A 220 2.20 -12.28 -21.31
N GLN A 221 2.75 -13.06 -22.25
CA GLN A 221 2.23 -14.38 -22.58
C GLN A 221 3.15 -15.42 -21.96
N LEU A 222 2.60 -16.22 -21.09
CA LEU A 222 3.35 -17.20 -20.30
C LEU A 222 2.77 -18.60 -20.44
N LEU A 223 3.67 -19.57 -20.42
CA LEU A 223 3.34 -20.99 -20.25
C LEU A 223 3.64 -21.37 -18.80
N MET A 224 2.62 -21.66 -18.00
CA MET A 224 2.79 -21.79 -16.56
C MET A 224 2.24 -23.07 -15.93
N PRO A 225 3.00 -23.68 -14.99
CA PRO A 225 2.44 -24.42 -13.85
C PRO A 225 2.21 -23.47 -12.66
N VAL A 226 1.21 -23.71 -11.83
CA VAL A 226 0.95 -22.94 -10.61
C VAL A 226 1.32 -23.78 -9.40
N PHE A 227 2.14 -23.24 -8.48
CA PHE A 227 2.60 -23.94 -7.28
C PHE A 227 2.15 -23.28 -5.97
N ASP A 228 2.36 -21.96 -5.81
CA ASP A 228 2.12 -21.27 -4.54
C ASP A 228 1.98 -19.74 -4.73
N TYR A 229 1.65 -19.01 -3.67
CA TYR A 229 1.62 -17.55 -3.67
C TYR A 229 3.03 -16.96 -3.75
N CYS A 230 3.18 -15.92 -4.59
CA CYS A 230 4.42 -15.19 -4.71
C CYS A 230 4.48 -14.05 -3.68
N MET A 231 5.28 -14.21 -2.64
CA MET A 231 5.57 -13.16 -1.66
C MET A 231 6.84 -12.42 -2.07
N PRO A 232 6.85 -11.05 -2.06
CA PRO A 232 8.08 -10.29 -2.29
C PRO A 232 9.16 -10.64 -1.26
N GLU A 233 10.38 -10.87 -1.72
CA GLU A 233 11.54 -11.15 -0.85
C GLU A 233 12.20 -9.86 -0.38
N GLU A 234 12.19 -8.83 -1.22
CA GLU A 234 12.77 -7.53 -0.92
C GLU A 234 11.92 -6.76 0.10
N ASP A 235 12.57 -6.21 1.11
CA ASP A 235 11.96 -5.36 2.13
C ASP A 235 12.43 -3.91 1.93
N CYS A 236 11.54 -3.05 1.46
CA CYS A 236 11.80 -1.63 1.22
C CYS A 236 11.31 -0.75 2.39
N SER A 237 11.10 -1.32 3.57
CA SER A 237 10.64 -0.56 4.74
C SER A 237 11.56 0.61 5.05
N ALA A 238 10.99 1.77 5.33
CA ALA A 238 11.75 2.97 5.66
C ALA A 238 12.59 2.73 6.92
N GLY A 239 13.90 2.94 6.82
CA GLY A 239 14.83 2.76 7.91
C GLY A 239 14.57 3.76 9.02
N CYS A 240 14.18 3.30 10.20
CA CYS A 240 14.00 4.16 11.35
C CYS A 240 15.33 4.41 12.06
N GLY A 241 15.51 5.67 12.46
CA GLY A 241 16.64 6.08 13.30
C GLY A 241 16.63 5.39 14.65
N CYS A 242 17.82 5.24 15.25
CA CYS A 242 18.02 4.67 16.57
C CYS A 242 17.43 5.57 17.65
N GLY A 243 16.32 5.15 18.27
CA GLY A 243 15.75 5.79 19.47
C GLY A 243 15.70 4.79 20.61
N CYS A 244 16.35 5.10 21.74
CA CYS A 244 16.24 4.34 22.99
C CYS A 244 14.95 4.78 23.70
N GLY A 245 14.00 3.87 23.84
CA GLY A 245 12.78 4.11 24.61
C GLY A 245 11.67 3.15 24.18
N THR A 246 10.54 3.18 24.82
CA THR A 246 9.30 2.49 24.40
C THR A 246 8.76 3.15 23.13
N ASP A 247 9.50 3.00 22.06
CA ASP A 247 9.16 3.56 20.75
C ASP A 247 8.00 2.75 20.15
N PRO A 248 6.88 3.38 19.77
CA PRO A 248 5.74 2.73 19.11
C PRO A 248 6.17 1.96 17.86
N CYS A 249 7.18 2.45 17.14
CA CYS A 249 7.70 1.80 15.95
C CYS A 249 8.47 0.51 16.25
N GLU A 250 9.12 0.38 17.40
CA GLU A 250 9.73 -0.89 17.82
C GLU A 250 8.68 -1.96 18.10
N LEU A 251 7.56 -1.59 18.70
CA LEU A 251 6.42 -2.49 18.91
C LEU A 251 5.84 -2.94 17.56
N PHE A 252 5.67 -2.02 16.61
CA PHE A 252 5.17 -2.34 15.29
C PHE A 252 6.11 -3.28 14.51
N ARG A 253 7.44 -3.13 14.64
CA ARG A 253 8.41 -4.06 14.03
C ARG A 253 8.24 -5.49 14.52
N GLY A 254 7.75 -5.68 15.76
CA GLY A 254 7.43 -6.99 16.33
C GLY A 254 6.18 -7.65 15.75
N ILE A 255 5.28 -6.91 15.11
CA ILE A 255 4.06 -7.45 14.49
C ILE A 255 4.44 -8.17 13.19
N ALA A 256 4.00 -9.42 13.02
CA ALA A 256 4.23 -10.18 11.80
C ALA A 256 3.50 -9.53 10.61
N PHE A 257 4.11 -9.61 9.42
CA PHE A 257 3.46 -9.14 8.19
C PHE A 257 2.15 -9.93 7.95
N PRO A 258 1.00 -9.26 7.72
CA PRO A 258 -0.31 -9.92 7.68
C PRO A 258 -0.57 -10.59 6.32
N VAL A 259 0.14 -11.69 6.03
CA VAL A 259 0.09 -12.42 4.74
C VAL A 259 -1.34 -12.74 4.31
N ASN A 260 -2.20 -13.18 5.24
CA ASN A 260 -3.59 -13.58 4.95
C ASN A 260 -4.49 -12.43 4.51
N GLU A 261 -4.15 -11.18 4.84
CA GLU A 261 -4.89 -10.00 4.37
C GLU A 261 -4.58 -9.69 2.90
N PHE A 262 -3.35 -10.01 2.46
CA PHE A 262 -2.92 -9.81 1.07
C PHE A 262 -3.28 -11.02 0.19
N PHE A 263 -3.20 -12.22 0.72
CA PHE A 263 -3.46 -13.49 0.04
C PHE A 263 -4.42 -14.33 0.89
N PRO A 264 -5.75 -14.08 0.81
CA PRO A 264 -6.72 -14.81 1.62
C PRO A 264 -6.65 -16.31 1.34
N PRO A 265 -6.45 -17.16 2.35
CA PRO A 265 -6.39 -18.61 2.15
C PRO A 265 -7.74 -19.13 1.67
N ASN A 266 -7.74 -20.14 0.80
CA ASN A 266 -8.95 -20.83 0.41
C ASN A 266 -9.62 -21.48 1.64
N ALA A 267 -10.94 -21.39 1.74
CA ALA A 267 -11.70 -21.90 2.89
C ALA A 267 -11.47 -23.42 3.15
N LEU A 268 -10.95 -24.15 2.17
CA LEU A 268 -10.60 -25.57 2.27
C LEU A 268 -9.26 -25.82 2.99
N GLU A 269 -8.33 -24.84 3.01
CA GLU A 269 -7.03 -24.99 3.67
C GLU A 269 -7.10 -24.78 5.19
N LYS A 270 -8.14 -24.13 5.70
CA LYS A 270 -8.36 -23.96 7.15
C LYS A 270 -8.61 -25.25 7.95
N LYS A 271 -8.68 -26.41 7.30
CA LYS A 271 -8.92 -27.71 7.96
C LYS A 271 -7.67 -28.47 8.38
N CYS A 272 -6.47 -28.00 8.04
CA CYS A 272 -5.24 -28.72 8.36
C CYS A 272 -4.43 -28.19 9.55
N ASP A 273 -4.80 -27.03 10.13
CA ASP A 273 -4.11 -26.45 11.29
C ASP A 273 -4.71 -26.89 12.65
N TYR A 274 -5.35 -28.07 12.71
CA TYR A 274 -5.70 -28.66 14.00
C TYR A 274 -4.56 -29.52 14.49
N GLU A 275 -3.90 -29.02 15.53
CA GLU A 275 -2.87 -29.66 16.34
C GLU A 275 -3.14 -31.13 16.64
N GLY A 276 -2.12 -31.94 16.41
CA GLY A 276 -1.79 -33.04 17.30
C GLY A 276 -2.78 -34.20 17.40
N VAL A 277 -3.27 -34.73 16.28
CA VAL A 277 -3.76 -36.11 16.29
C VAL A 277 -2.81 -36.99 15.46
N LYS A 278 -1.91 -37.70 16.15
CA LYS A 278 -1.18 -38.81 15.58
C LYS A 278 -2.21 -39.76 14.95
N CYS A 279 -2.32 -39.77 13.63
CA CYS A 279 -2.98 -40.83 12.89
C CYS A 279 -2.16 -42.13 13.03
N CYS A 280 -2.48 -42.90 14.04
CA CYS A 280 -2.09 -44.28 14.16
C CYS A 280 -2.93 -45.16 13.23
N CYS A 281 -2.78 -45.04 11.91
CA CYS A 281 -3.40 -45.95 10.93
C CYS A 281 -2.55 -46.06 9.67
N CYS A 282 -1.28 -46.49 9.82
CA CYS A 282 -0.51 -47.14 8.76
C CYS A 282 0.46 -48.13 9.39
N SER A 283 -0.13 -49.19 9.97
CA SER A 283 0.62 -50.42 10.25
C SER A 283 -0.25 -51.60 9.80
N LYS A 284 0.28 -52.37 8.86
CA LYS A 284 -0.19 -53.63 8.28
C LYS A 284 -0.97 -53.52 6.97
N ARG A 285 -0.33 -53.70 5.86
CA ARG A 285 0.00 -54.94 5.12
C ARG A 285 0.82 -54.58 3.87
#